data_377010090b79becee6fce81ae97486e0
#
_entry.id   377010090b79becee6fce81ae97486e0
#
_cell.length_a   1.000
_cell.length_b   1.000
_cell.length_c   1.000
_cell.angle_alpha   90.00
_cell.angle_beta   90.00
_cell.angle_gamma   90.00
#
_symmetry.space_group_name_H-M   'P 1'
#
loop_
_entity.id
_entity.type
_entity.pdbx_description
1 polymer ?
#
loop_
_entity_poly.entity_id
_entity_poly.type
_entity_poly.pdbx_seq_one_letter_code
_entity_poly.pdbx_strand_id
1 'polypeptide(L)'
;MYTPNSQDELKRLDYRMQWEDDFRAYLNRLAEDKGVVVCGDMNVAHTEIDLKNPKTNRNNAGFTDQERSKMTELLESGFIDTYRYFYPDAEGVYSWWSYRFQARQKNAGWRIDYFLVSENMKERLAGAAIHTEIFGSDHCPVELTIQLSLIHI
;
A
#
# COMPACT_ATOMS: atom_id res chain seq x y z
N MET A 1 11.00 0.71 -1.02
CA MET A 1 10.49 1.97 -1.65
C MET A 1 9.77 2.80 -0.58
N TYR A 2 9.81 4.11 -0.66
CA TYR A 2 9.16 5.02 0.27
C TYR A 2 8.51 6.17 -0.51
N THR A 3 7.20 6.28 -0.43
CA THR A 3 6.46 7.40 -1.04
C THR A 3 6.55 8.64 -0.14
N PRO A 4 6.83 9.82 -0.69
CA PRO A 4 6.89 11.04 0.11
C PRO A 4 5.59 11.29 0.89
N ASN A 5 5.71 11.53 2.20
CA ASN A 5 4.58 11.93 3.03
C ASN A 5 4.15 13.37 2.72
N SER A 6 2.84 13.63 2.67
CA SER A 6 2.29 14.97 2.42
C SER A 6 2.49 15.95 3.59
N GLN A 7 2.87 15.45 4.76
CA GLN A 7 3.17 16.18 6.00
C GLN A 7 1.95 16.88 6.62
N ASP A 8 2.15 17.42 7.81
CA ASP A 8 1.13 18.20 8.51
C ASP A 8 0.68 19.38 7.66
N GLU A 9 -0.60 19.69 7.74
CA GLU A 9 -1.25 20.76 6.93
C GLU A 9 -1.11 20.55 5.42
N LEU A 10 -0.75 19.32 4.98
CA LEU A 10 -0.61 18.94 3.58
C LEU A 10 0.42 19.79 2.81
N LYS A 11 1.45 20.27 3.48
CA LYS A 11 2.47 21.19 2.92
C LYS A 11 3.18 20.64 1.67
N ARG A 12 3.24 19.31 1.54
CA ARG A 12 3.90 18.63 0.41
C ARG A 12 2.93 17.87 -0.49
N LEU A 13 1.63 18.15 -0.39
CA LEU A 13 0.63 17.41 -1.18
C LEU A 13 0.86 17.59 -2.69
N ASP A 14 1.11 18.81 -3.17
CA ASP A 14 1.33 19.07 -4.60
C ASP A 14 2.57 18.34 -5.12
N TYR A 15 3.67 18.38 -4.36
CA TYR A 15 4.88 17.63 -4.67
C TYR A 15 4.59 16.12 -4.75
N ARG A 16 3.83 15.60 -3.79
CA ARG A 16 3.46 14.19 -3.78
C ARG A 16 2.60 13.81 -4.98
N MET A 17 1.66 14.64 -5.39
CA MET A 17 0.83 14.37 -6.56
C MET A 17 1.65 14.23 -7.84
N GLN A 18 2.63 15.13 -8.05
CA GLN A 18 3.55 15.04 -9.17
C GLN A 18 4.43 13.78 -9.08
N TRP A 19 4.95 13.49 -7.89
CA TRP A 19 5.75 12.30 -7.63
C TRP A 19 4.98 11.00 -7.97
N GLU A 20 3.71 10.93 -7.58
CA GLU A 20 2.85 9.77 -7.87
C GLU A 20 2.63 9.58 -9.38
N ASP A 21 2.44 10.65 -10.13
CA ASP A 21 2.28 10.59 -11.58
C ASP A 21 3.56 10.11 -12.27
N ASP A 22 4.70 10.63 -11.88
CA ASP A 22 6.00 10.22 -12.40
C ASP A 22 6.32 8.75 -12.04
N PHE A 23 6.00 8.35 -10.83
CA PHE A 23 6.19 6.99 -10.35
C PHE A 23 5.31 5.99 -11.10
N ARG A 24 4.02 6.30 -11.29
CA ARG A 24 3.11 5.48 -12.11
C ARG A 24 3.63 5.32 -13.53
N ALA A 25 4.06 6.39 -14.17
CA ALA A 25 4.63 6.34 -15.52
C ALA A 25 5.90 5.47 -15.58
N TYR A 26 6.77 5.59 -14.59
CA TYR A 26 7.97 4.77 -14.47
C TYR A 26 7.66 3.28 -14.32
N LEU A 27 6.76 2.92 -13.41
CA LEU A 27 6.37 1.53 -13.18
C LEU A 27 5.70 0.91 -14.40
N ASN A 28 4.83 1.64 -15.10
CA ASN A 28 4.17 1.16 -16.31
C ASN A 28 5.17 0.89 -17.43
N ARG A 29 6.18 1.74 -17.59
CA ARG A 29 7.26 1.52 -18.55
C ARG A 29 8.05 0.25 -18.24
N LEU A 30 8.36 -0.01 -16.98
CA LEU A 30 9.03 -1.26 -16.59
C LEU A 30 8.16 -2.49 -16.86
N ALA A 31 6.86 -2.37 -16.67
CA ALA A 31 5.91 -3.47 -16.84
C ALA A 31 5.68 -3.85 -18.30
N GLU A 32 6.08 -3.02 -19.27
CA GLU A 32 6.01 -3.35 -20.71
C GLU A 32 6.92 -4.54 -21.05
N ASP A 33 8.07 -4.65 -20.41
CA ASP A 33 9.09 -5.66 -20.76
C ASP A 33 9.14 -6.84 -19.78
N LYS A 34 8.73 -6.65 -18.54
CA LYS A 34 8.86 -7.68 -17.49
C LYS A 34 7.83 -7.52 -16.37
N GLY A 35 7.67 -8.56 -15.57
CA GLY A 35 6.89 -8.49 -14.35
C GLY A 35 7.53 -7.53 -13.33
N VAL A 36 6.71 -6.69 -12.72
CA VAL A 36 7.15 -5.71 -11.72
C VAL A 36 6.56 -6.05 -10.36
N VAL A 37 7.41 -6.10 -9.35
CA VAL A 37 7.03 -6.16 -7.94
C VAL A 37 7.55 -4.88 -7.28
N VAL A 38 6.66 -4.11 -6.69
CA VAL A 38 7.04 -2.93 -5.91
C VAL A 38 6.50 -3.07 -4.50
N CYS A 39 7.35 -2.80 -3.50
CA CYS A 39 6.97 -2.90 -2.10
C CYS A 39 7.53 -1.75 -1.28
N GLY A 40 6.88 -1.47 -0.17
CA GLY A 40 7.30 -0.50 0.82
C GLY A 40 6.16 0.35 1.34
N ASP A 41 6.54 1.42 2.03
CA ASP A 41 5.61 2.39 2.59
C ASP A 41 5.13 3.34 1.49
N MET A 42 3.86 3.20 1.12
CA MET A 42 3.19 4.05 0.13
C MET A 42 2.56 5.31 0.75
N ASN A 43 2.64 5.45 2.07
CA ASN A 43 2.07 6.59 2.82
C ASN A 43 0.61 6.92 2.44
N VAL A 44 -0.19 5.90 2.17
CA VAL A 44 -1.63 6.04 1.89
C VAL A 44 -2.39 4.80 2.35
N ALA A 45 -3.49 5.01 3.07
CA ALA A 45 -4.54 4.02 3.22
C ALA A 45 -5.51 4.18 2.05
N HIS A 46 -5.67 3.16 1.21
CA HIS A 46 -6.39 3.30 -0.05
C HIS A 46 -7.90 3.47 0.14
N THR A 47 -8.50 2.62 0.96
CA THR A 47 -9.95 2.58 1.18
C THR A 47 -10.31 2.75 2.65
N GLU A 48 -11.60 2.89 2.96
CA GLU A 48 -12.06 3.11 4.34
C GLU A 48 -11.77 1.95 5.28
N ILE A 49 -11.62 0.72 4.76
CA ILE A 49 -11.24 -0.43 5.58
C ILE A 49 -9.73 -0.54 5.84
N ASP A 50 -8.94 0.32 5.21
CA ASP A 50 -7.49 0.34 5.36
C ASP A 50 -7.00 1.17 6.55
N LEU A 51 -7.91 1.78 7.32
CA LEU A 51 -7.57 2.47 8.57
C LEU A 51 -8.73 2.41 9.56
N LYS A 52 -8.40 2.56 10.84
CA LYS A 52 -9.38 2.46 11.94
C LYS A 52 -10.42 3.59 11.95
N ASN A 53 -10.01 4.82 11.65
CA ASN A 53 -10.83 6.01 11.80
C ASN A 53 -10.93 6.81 10.50
N PRO A 54 -11.60 6.30 9.44
CA PRO A 54 -11.60 6.96 8.14
C PRO A 54 -12.27 8.35 8.17
N LYS A 55 -13.36 8.51 8.88
CA LYS A 55 -14.12 9.77 8.90
C LYS A 55 -13.31 10.94 9.45
N THR A 56 -12.55 10.74 10.52
CA THR A 56 -11.73 11.79 11.15
C THR A 56 -10.44 12.08 10.42
N ASN A 57 -9.99 11.17 9.52
CA ASN A 57 -8.73 11.27 8.82
C ASN A 57 -8.85 11.68 7.35
N ARG A 58 -10.04 11.95 6.85
CA ARG A 58 -10.30 12.22 5.43
C ARG A 58 -9.47 13.37 4.84
N ASN A 59 -9.10 14.35 5.66
CA ASN A 59 -8.30 15.49 5.22
C ASN A 59 -6.87 15.47 5.79
N ASN A 60 -6.46 14.35 6.36
CA ASN A 60 -5.12 14.18 6.90
C ASN A 60 -4.20 13.49 5.90
N ALA A 61 -2.88 13.78 5.99
CA ALA A 61 -1.88 13.11 5.19
C ALA A 61 -2.01 11.58 5.30
N GLY A 62 -1.97 10.91 4.16
CA GLY A 62 -2.16 9.46 4.06
C GLY A 62 -3.60 9.01 3.79
N PHE A 63 -4.60 9.92 3.89
CA PHE A 63 -6.00 9.57 3.60
C PHE A 63 -6.79 10.70 2.91
N THR A 64 -6.11 11.64 2.28
CA THR A 64 -6.79 12.64 1.44
C THR A 64 -7.39 11.99 0.20
N ASP A 65 -8.46 12.59 -0.33
CA ASP A 65 -9.08 12.11 -1.56
C ASP A 65 -8.06 12.08 -2.72
N GLN A 66 -7.14 13.06 -2.78
CA GLN A 66 -6.09 13.14 -3.78
C GLN A 66 -5.10 11.97 -3.70
N GLU A 67 -4.61 11.66 -2.51
CA GLU A 67 -3.67 10.55 -2.30
C GLU A 67 -4.33 9.20 -2.61
N ARG A 68 -5.56 9.01 -2.17
CA ARG A 68 -6.35 7.81 -2.47
C ARG A 68 -6.63 7.65 -3.96
N SER A 69 -6.93 8.75 -4.66
CA SER A 69 -7.14 8.75 -6.10
C SER A 69 -5.88 8.32 -6.86
N LYS A 70 -4.70 8.76 -6.42
CA LYS A 70 -3.43 8.34 -7.04
C LYS A 70 -3.16 6.84 -6.86
N MET A 71 -3.51 6.26 -5.73
CA MET A 71 -3.45 4.79 -5.57
C MET A 71 -4.45 4.10 -6.52
N THR A 72 -5.65 4.59 -6.64
CA THR A 72 -6.65 4.07 -7.58
C THR A 72 -6.13 4.14 -9.02
N GLU A 73 -5.60 5.29 -9.45
CA GLU A 73 -5.01 5.45 -10.79
C GLU A 73 -3.87 4.47 -11.05
N LEU A 74 -3.00 4.24 -10.06
CA LEU A 74 -1.91 3.27 -10.17
C LEU A 74 -2.45 1.84 -10.36
N LEU A 75 -3.42 1.42 -9.57
CA LEU A 75 -4.02 0.09 -9.68
C LEU A 75 -4.76 -0.08 -11.01
N GLU A 76 -5.54 0.91 -11.42
CA GLU A 76 -6.27 0.89 -12.70
C GLU A 76 -5.34 0.91 -13.92
N SER A 77 -4.12 1.40 -13.77
CA SER A 77 -3.11 1.40 -14.84
C SER A 77 -2.50 0.03 -15.12
N GLY A 78 -2.79 -0.99 -14.31
CA GLY A 78 -2.31 -2.36 -14.52
C GLY A 78 -1.49 -2.92 -13.36
N PHE A 79 -1.80 -2.53 -12.12
CA PHE A 79 -1.19 -3.06 -10.91
C PHE A 79 -2.23 -3.67 -9.97
N ILE A 80 -1.80 -4.62 -9.15
CA ILE A 80 -2.63 -5.36 -8.20
C ILE A 80 -2.12 -5.07 -6.79
N ASP A 81 -3.02 -4.65 -5.90
CA ASP A 81 -2.80 -4.68 -4.45
C ASP A 81 -2.92 -6.13 -3.99
N THR A 82 -1.77 -6.78 -3.73
CA THR A 82 -1.73 -8.21 -3.50
C THR A 82 -2.43 -8.64 -2.22
N TYR A 83 -2.40 -7.83 -1.17
CA TYR A 83 -3.13 -8.15 0.05
C TYR A 83 -4.65 -8.14 -0.21
N ARG A 84 -5.18 -7.11 -0.88
CA ARG A 84 -6.61 -7.03 -1.24
C ARG A 84 -7.03 -8.07 -2.27
N TYR A 85 -6.12 -8.51 -3.10
CA TYR A 85 -6.39 -9.61 -4.04
C TYR A 85 -6.76 -10.91 -3.29
N PHE A 86 -6.02 -11.25 -2.23
CA PHE A 86 -6.31 -12.44 -1.42
C PHE A 86 -7.40 -12.21 -0.35
N TYR A 87 -7.47 -11.00 0.20
CA TYR A 87 -8.34 -10.65 1.32
C TYR A 87 -9.13 -9.36 1.02
N PRO A 88 -10.08 -9.41 0.04
CA PRO A 88 -10.76 -8.20 -0.44
C PRO A 88 -11.54 -7.45 0.64
N ASP A 89 -12.09 -8.17 1.62
CA ASP A 89 -12.99 -7.64 2.64
C ASP A 89 -12.41 -7.68 4.06
N ALA A 90 -11.12 -8.01 4.22
CA ALA A 90 -10.52 -8.08 5.54
C ALA A 90 -10.42 -6.70 6.19
N GLU A 91 -11.06 -6.55 7.34
CA GLU A 91 -11.05 -5.34 8.15
C GLU A 91 -10.14 -5.50 9.38
N GLY A 92 -9.68 -4.37 9.93
CA GLY A 92 -8.90 -4.37 11.17
C GLY A 92 -7.48 -4.91 11.03
N VAL A 93 -6.98 -5.04 9.80
CA VAL A 93 -5.61 -5.48 9.52
C VAL A 93 -4.81 -4.29 8.99
N TYR A 94 -3.81 -3.89 9.75
CA TYR A 94 -3.00 -2.71 9.49
C TYR A 94 -1.52 -3.04 9.51
N SER A 95 -0.70 -2.13 8.96
CA SER A 95 0.75 -2.29 8.90
C SER A 95 1.51 -1.24 9.70
N TRP A 96 0.83 -0.19 10.12
CA TRP A 96 1.41 0.92 10.88
C TRP A 96 0.47 1.41 11.97
N TRP A 97 1.05 1.80 13.13
CA TRP A 97 0.35 2.43 14.27
C TRP A 97 1.20 3.54 14.84
N SER A 98 0.60 4.71 15.07
CA SER A 98 1.30 5.79 15.78
C SER A 98 1.80 5.32 17.15
N TYR A 99 2.97 5.82 17.56
CA TYR A 99 3.44 5.62 18.95
C TYR A 99 2.59 6.34 19.99
N ARG A 100 1.73 7.27 19.55
CA ARG A 100 0.89 8.08 20.43
C ARG A 100 -0.39 7.33 20.81
N PHE A 101 -0.90 7.66 22.00
CA PHE A 101 -2.23 7.23 22.47
C PHE A 101 -2.44 5.71 22.54
N GLN A 102 -1.38 4.93 22.69
CA GLN A 102 -1.46 3.46 22.69
C GLN A 102 -2.16 2.89 21.45
N ALA A 103 -1.90 3.49 20.28
CA ALA A 103 -2.60 3.16 19.04
C ALA A 103 -2.52 1.68 18.69
N ARG A 104 -1.34 1.05 18.85
CA ARG A 104 -1.17 -0.36 18.54
C ARG A 104 -1.97 -1.28 19.46
N GLN A 105 -2.01 -0.99 20.76
CA GLN A 105 -2.81 -1.76 21.73
C GLN A 105 -4.31 -1.68 21.42
N LYS A 106 -4.77 -0.52 20.97
CA LYS A 106 -6.17 -0.27 20.57
C LYS A 106 -6.48 -0.71 19.13
N ASN A 107 -5.48 -1.19 18.41
CA ASN A 107 -5.53 -1.44 16.98
C ASN A 107 -6.07 -0.25 16.15
N ALA A 108 -5.67 0.96 16.54
CA ALA A 108 -5.97 2.19 15.80
C ALA A 108 -4.89 2.43 14.74
N GLY A 109 -4.84 1.55 13.77
CA GLY A 109 -3.79 1.50 12.76
C GLY A 109 -4.23 1.89 11.36
N TRP A 110 -3.26 1.86 10.46
CA TRP A 110 -3.37 2.15 9.04
C TRP A 110 -2.64 1.07 8.23
N ARG A 111 -3.20 0.62 7.12
CA ARG A 111 -2.50 -0.19 6.14
C ARG A 111 -1.90 0.73 5.09
N ILE A 112 -0.61 0.99 5.20
CA ILE A 112 0.15 1.91 4.33
C ILE A 112 1.37 1.27 3.68
N ASP A 113 1.71 0.05 4.08
CA ASP A 113 2.77 -0.76 3.49
C ASP A 113 2.17 -1.80 2.55
N TYR A 114 2.69 -1.88 1.34
CA TYR A 114 2.11 -2.68 0.27
C TYR A 114 3.14 -3.54 -0.44
N PHE A 115 2.67 -4.65 -1.00
CA PHE A 115 3.24 -5.27 -2.17
C PHE A 115 2.25 -5.09 -3.33
N LEU A 116 2.67 -4.34 -4.34
CA LEU A 116 1.95 -4.21 -5.61
C LEU A 116 2.69 -4.99 -6.68
N VAL A 117 1.95 -5.66 -7.55
CA VAL A 117 2.52 -6.36 -8.71
C VAL A 117 1.84 -5.91 -9.99
N SER A 118 2.58 -5.92 -11.10
CA SER A 118 1.99 -5.69 -12.41
C SER A 118 1.05 -6.84 -12.79
N GLU A 119 0.01 -6.55 -13.57
CA GLU A 119 -1.02 -7.52 -14.00
C GLU A 119 -0.43 -8.77 -14.66
N ASN A 120 0.68 -8.63 -15.38
CA ASN A 120 1.36 -9.77 -16.03
C ASN A 120 1.98 -10.76 -15.03
N MET A 121 1.96 -10.47 -13.74
CA MET A 121 2.38 -11.39 -12.68
C MET A 121 1.23 -12.05 -11.92
N LYS A 122 -0.02 -11.75 -12.27
CA LYS A 122 -1.20 -12.22 -11.54
C LYS A 122 -1.21 -13.72 -11.30
N GLU A 123 -0.91 -14.51 -12.32
CA GLU A 123 -0.91 -15.98 -12.25
C GLU A 123 0.21 -16.55 -11.34
N ARG A 124 1.20 -15.73 -10.99
CA ARG A 124 2.29 -16.12 -10.10
C ARG A 124 2.01 -15.83 -8.62
N LEU A 125 0.92 -15.15 -8.31
CA LEU A 125 0.55 -14.84 -6.94
C LEU A 125 0.17 -16.12 -6.19
N ALA A 126 0.81 -16.37 -5.05
CA ALA A 126 0.58 -17.55 -4.23
C ALA A 126 0.08 -17.22 -2.81
N GLY A 127 0.35 -16.03 -2.30
CA GLY A 127 -0.13 -15.61 -0.98
C GLY A 127 0.36 -14.22 -0.60
N ALA A 128 -0.32 -13.63 0.39
CA ALA A 128 0.07 -12.37 1.00
C ALA A 128 -0.22 -12.41 2.49
N ALA A 129 0.56 -11.71 3.31
CA ALA A 129 0.35 -11.61 4.75
C ALA A 129 0.80 -10.25 5.30
N ILE A 130 0.22 -9.88 6.43
CA ILE A 130 0.64 -8.74 7.25
C ILE A 130 0.90 -9.29 8.65
N HIS A 131 2.15 -9.21 9.11
CA HIS A 131 2.60 -9.84 10.37
C HIS A 131 2.43 -8.90 11.55
N THR A 132 1.19 -8.66 11.95
CA THR A 132 0.83 -7.74 13.04
C THR A 132 1.38 -8.14 14.40
N GLU A 133 1.75 -9.41 14.58
CA GLU A 133 2.35 -9.97 15.79
C GLU A 133 3.84 -9.64 15.97
N ILE A 134 4.48 -9.11 14.93
CA ILE A 134 5.90 -8.75 15.00
C ILE A 134 6.05 -7.31 15.45
N PHE A 135 6.80 -7.12 16.54
CA PHE A 135 7.06 -5.83 17.19
C PHE A 135 8.51 -5.37 16.95
N GLY A 136 8.82 -4.14 17.37
CA GLY A 136 10.16 -3.53 17.27
C GLY A 136 10.19 -2.26 16.41
N SER A 137 9.08 -1.95 15.74
CA SER A 137 8.87 -0.74 14.95
C SER A 137 7.43 -0.30 15.08
N ASP A 138 7.11 0.92 14.66
CA ASP A 138 5.74 1.39 14.45
C ASP A 138 5.09 0.81 13.20
N HIS A 139 5.88 0.19 12.31
CA HIS A 139 5.41 -0.68 11.24
C HIS A 139 5.55 -2.15 11.62
N CYS A 140 4.76 -3.03 11.00
CA CYS A 140 5.00 -4.46 11.00
C CYS A 140 5.37 -4.95 9.59
N PRO A 141 6.03 -6.12 9.46
CA PRO A 141 6.37 -6.67 8.16
C PRO A 141 5.14 -7.02 7.33
N VAL A 142 5.24 -6.80 6.04
CA VAL A 142 4.31 -7.31 5.03
C VAL A 142 5.00 -8.37 4.18
N GLU A 143 4.23 -9.33 3.67
CA GLU A 143 4.76 -10.47 2.93
C GLU A 143 3.99 -10.69 1.64
N LEU A 144 4.72 -11.07 0.59
CA LEU A 144 4.18 -11.57 -0.66
C LEU A 144 4.87 -12.90 -1.01
N THR A 145 4.08 -13.90 -1.34
CA THR A 145 4.57 -15.17 -1.89
C THR A 145 4.23 -15.25 -3.37
N ILE A 146 5.24 -15.46 -4.20
CA ILE A 146 5.09 -15.64 -5.66
C ILE A 146 5.78 -16.91 -6.12
N GLN A 147 5.26 -17.51 -7.20
CA GLN A 147 5.87 -18.64 -7.90
C GLN A 147 6.76 -18.10 -9.01
N LEU A 148 8.05 -18.43 -8.97
CA LEU A 148 9.03 -17.97 -9.98
C LEU A 148 9.05 -18.82 -11.24
N SER A 149 8.64 -20.09 -11.17
CA SER A 149 8.62 -21.02 -12.30
C SER A 149 7.29 -21.74 -12.41
N LEU A 150 6.73 -21.78 -13.60
CA LEU A 150 5.61 -22.65 -13.96
C LEU A 150 6.11 -23.96 -14.62
N ILE A 151 7.41 -24.24 -14.54
CA ILE A 151 7.95 -25.48 -15.10
C ILE A 151 7.56 -26.62 -14.16
N HIS A 152 6.59 -27.39 -14.60
CA HIS A 152 6.36 -28.71 -14.06
C HIS A 152 7.46 -29.62 -14.64
N ILE A 153 8.39 -30.02 -13.79
CA ILE A 153 9.32 -31.10 -14.10
C ILE A 153 8.59 -32.43 -13.96
#